data_7cb643be72e085cb265ff5a037760465
#
_entry.id   7cb643be72e085cb265ff5a037760465
#
_cell.length_a   1.000
_cell.length_b   1.000
_cell.length_c   1.000
_cell.angle_alpha   90.00
_cell.angle_beta   90.00
_cell.angle_gamma   90.00
#
_symmetry.space_group_name_H-M   'P 1'
#
loop_
_entity.id
_entity.type
_entity.pdbx_description
1 polymer ?
#
loop_
_entity_poly.entity_id
_entity_poly.type
_entity_poly.pdbx_seq_one_letter_code
_entity_poly.pdbx_strand_id
1 'polypeptide(L)'
;MTHPSKTLDIVALGEAMVEFNQTPGQAPDEAPMYLQGFGGDTSNAAIAAARAGAHVAFLSRLGTDRWGERLMDLWQRENVGTTTVLRDTQAPTGMYFVSHDAQGHHFSYARAGSAASRMQPTDLAHWQDTIASSQWLHLSGISLAISSSACDTAFAAMQHARNVGTQVALDSNLRLSLWPLARAQACIRHAVALCDLFLPSLEDMTALTGLTQAQDIIDWSHAHGAAQVVIKLGADGALASDGTQRRSVPGCAVHARDATGAGDCFAGNLLAQLSSDHNLWDATAYANAAAALSVQGIGAVSPLPRRDAVLDLLNKGTHA
;
A
#
# COMPACT_ATOMS: atom_id res chain seq x y z
N MET A 1 15.43 14.59 24.82
CA MET A 1 14.53 15.29 23.90
C MET A 1 13.20 14.59 24.02
N THR A 2 12.14 15.30 24.38
CA THR A 2 10.79 14.70 24.45
C THR A 2 10.32 14.46 23.00
N HIS A 3 10.11 13.21 22.63
CA HIS A 3 9.47 12.90 21.34
C HIS A 3 8.07 13.52 21.33
N PRO A 4 7.65 14.14 20.20
CA PRO A 4 6.29 14.66 20.08
C PRO A 4 5.29 13.52 20.32
N SER A 5 4.18 13.82 20.96
CA SER A 5 3.11 12.83 21.15
C SER A 5 2.60 12.38 19.77
N LYS A 6 2.54 11.08 19.53
CA LYS A 6 2.02 10.51 18.26
C LYS A 6 0.51 10.74 18.23
N THR A 7 0.05 11.57 17.33
CA THR A 7 -1.38 11.92 17.15
C THR A 7 -2.01 11.24 15.93
N LEU A 8 -1.17 10.70 15.05
CA LEU A 8 -1.56 9.89 13.91
C LEU A 8 -1.03 8.47 14.09
N ASP A 9 -1.81 7.50 13.68
CA ASP A 9 -1.38 6.10 13.65
C ASP A 9 -0.50 5.86 12.43
N ILE A 10 -0.95 6.32 11.26
CA ILE A 10 -0.28 6.03 9.98
C ILE A 10 -0.24 7.30 9.12
N VAL A 11 0.93 7.55 8.55
CA VAL A 11 1.06 8.44 7.40
C VAL A 11 1.53 7.62 6.20
N ALA A 12 0.83 7.68 5.07
CA ALA A 12 1.18 6.95 3.86
C ALA A 12 1.70 7.90 2.77
N LEU A 13 2.76 7.48 2.05
CA LEU A 13 3.39 8.27 0.98
C LEU A 13 3.35 7.52 -0.34
N GLY A 14 2.78 8.15 -1.38
CA GLY A 14 2.78 7.58 -2.73
C GLY A 14 1.92 8.34 -3.72
N GLU A 15 1.56 7.67 -4.82
CA GLU A 15 0.70 8.22 -5.87
C GLU A 15 -0.70 7.61 -5.80
N ALA A 16 -1.71 8.46 -5.69
CA ALA A 16 -3.08 8.08 -5.95
C ALA A 16 -3.47 8.41 -7.39
N MET A 17 -4.29 7.57 -7.99
CA MET A 17 -4.71 7.68 -9.38
C MET A 17 -6.22 7.48 -9.51
N VAL A 18 -6.78 8.07 -10.55
CA VAL A 18 -8.15 7.73 -10.97
C VAL A 18 -8.09 6.49 -11.87
N GLU A 19 -8.93 5.53 -11.56
CA GLU A 19 -9.12 4.31 -12.34
C GLU A 19 -10.27 4.48 -13.34
N PHE A 20 -10.08 3.95 -14.55
CA PHE A 20 -11.12 3.71 -15.51
C PHE A 20 -11.13 2.22 -15.85
N ASN A 21 -12.08 1.48 -15.30
CA ASN A 21 -12.20 0.04 -15.47
C ASN A 21 -13.29 -0.28 -16.50
N GLN A 22 -12.91 -1.00 -17.56
CA GLN A 22 -13.84 -1.40 -18.61
C GLN A 22 -14.96 -2.26 -18.02
N THR A 23 -16.19 -1.95 -18.39
CA THR A 23 -17.36 -2.74 -17.95
C THR A 23 -17.32 -4.13 -18.60
N PRO A 24 -17.51 -5.22 -17.83
CA PRO A 24 -17.58 -6.57 -18.38
C PRO A 24 -18.79 -6.78 -19.30
N GLY A 25 -18.66 -7.70 -20.28
CA GLY A 25 -19.80 -8.20 -21.06
C GLY A 25 -20.19 -7.33 -22.25
N GLN A 26 -19.36 -6.38 -22.68
CA GLN A 26 -19.59 -5.63 -23.92
C GLN A 26 -19.19 -6.48 -25.14
N ALA A 27 -19.95 -6.35 -26.22
CA ALA A 27 -19.62 -6.99 -27.48
C ALA A 27 -18.30 -6.42 -28.06
N PRO A 28 -17.47 -7.21 -28.77
CA PRO A 28 -16.17 -6.76 -29.26
C PRO A 28 -16.23 -5.58 -30.26
N ASP A 29 -17.40 -5.36 -30.88
CA ASP A 29 -17.69 -4.31 -31.83
C ASP A 29 -18.35 -3.06 -31.21
N GLU A 30 -18.67 -3.11 -29.91
CA GLU A 30 -19.19 -1.96 -29.19
C GLU A 30 -18.08 -1.06 -28.65
N ALA A 31 -18.33 0.24 -28.61
CA ALA A 31 -17.43 1.19 -27.98
C ALA A 31 -17.27 0.86 -26.48
N PRO A 32 -16.04 0.72 -25.96
CA PRO A 32 -15.83 0.34 -24.57
C PRO A 32 -16.34 1.41 -23.60
N MET A 33 -17.14 1.00 -22.65
CA MET A 33 -17.55 1.84 -21.52
C MET A 33 -16.66 1.57 -20.31
N TYR A 34 -16.37 2.61 -19.55
CA TYR A 34 -15.52 2.53 -18.37
C TYR A 34 -16.25 3.03 -17.13
N LEU A 35 -16.15 2.28 -16.06
CA LEU A 35 -16.53 2.72 -14.72
C LEU A 35 -15.36 3.48 -14.10
N GLN A 36 -15.62 4.68 -13.60
CA GLN A 36 -14.62 5.45 -12.88
C GLN A 36 -14.50 4.93 -11.45
N GLY A 37 -13.30 4.56 -11.09
CA GLY A 37 -12.87 4.14 -9.77
C GLY A 37 -11.68 4.95 -9.28
N PHE A 38 -11.01 4.41 -8.27
CA PHE A 38 -9.80 4.98 -7.68
C PHE A 38 -8.82 3.87 -7.38
N GLY A 39 -7.53 4.20 -7.47
CA GLY A 39 -6.44 3.31 -7.15
C GLY A 39 -5.21 4.08 -6.67
N GLY A 40 -4.13 3.36 -6.53
CA GLY A 40 -2.89 3.80 -5.90
C GLY A 40 -2.69 2.99 -4.62
N ASP A 41 -1.67 2.17 -4.62
CA ASP A 41 -1.43 1.16 -3.59
C ASP A 41 -1.41 1.72 -2.17
N THR A 42 -0.58 2.74 -1.91
CA THR A 42 -0.51 3.38 -0.59
C THR A 42 -1.77 4.16 -0.23
N SER A 43 -2.51 4.68 -1.23
CA SER A 43 -3.84 5.29 -1.02
C SER A 43 -4.87 4.23 -0.63
N ASN A 44 -4.86 3.06 -1.29
CA ASN A 44 -5.72 1.94 -0.94
C ASN A 44 -5.43 1.46 0.49
N ALA A 45 -4.15 1.32 0.85
CA ALA A 45 -3.73 0.95 2.20
C ALA A 45 -4.16 2.00 3.25
N ALA A 46 -4.05 3.30 2.93
CA ALA A 46 -4.50 4.38 3.81
C ALA A 46 -6.01 4.31 4.07
N ILE A 47 -6.82 4.08 3.03
CA ILE A 47 -8.27 3.91 3.16
C ILE A 47 -8.61 2.64 3.94
N ALA A 48 -7.92 1.53 3.68
CA ALA A 48 -8.10 0.28 4.41
C ALA A 48 -7.83 0.46 5.91
N ALA A 49 -6.74 1.14 6.27
CA ALA A 49 -6.39 1.45 7.64
C ALA A 49 -7.43 2.37 8.33
N ALA A 50 -7.90 3.41 7.62
CA ALA A 50 -8.93 4.30 8.15
C ALA A 50 -10.26 3.56 8.38
N ARG A 51 -10.65 2.64 7.48
CA ARG A 51 -11.84 1.76 7.65
C ARG A 51 -11.67 0.77 8.81
N ALA A 52 -10.43 0.40 9.15
CA ALA A 52 -10.11 -0.39 10.34
C ALA A 52 -10.12 0.43 11.64
N GLY A 53 -10.24 1.75 11.56
CA GLY A 53 -10.35 2.67 12.70
C GLY A 53 -9.07 3.45 13.03
N ALA A 54 -8.03 3.37 12.22
CA ALA A 54 -6.79 4.13 12.41
C ALA A 54 -6.96 5.61 12.00
N HIS A 55 -6.20 6.51 12.67
CA HIS A 55 -6.04 7.90 12.28
C HIS A 55 -4.95 8.02 11.21
N VAL A 56 -5.35 8.33 9.98
CA VAL A 56 -4.47 8.25 8.81
C VAL A 56 -4.35 9.61 8.11
N ALA A 57 -3.16 9.94 7.62
CA ALA A 57 -2.93 11.05 6.69
C ALA A 57 -2.20 10.55 5.43
N PHE A 58 -2.31 11.31 4.33
CA PHE A 58 -1.70 10.94 3.05
C PHE A 58 -0.76 12.03 2.55
N LEU A 59 0.46 11.65 2.18
CA LEU A 59 1.50 12.50 1.59
C LEU A 59 1.58 12.23 0.10
N SER A 60 1.27 13.24 -0.70
CA SER A 60 1.30 13.14 -2.15
C SER A 60 1.29 14.52 -2.79
N ARG A 61 1.39 14.53 -4.13
CA ARG A 61 1.02 15.67 -4.96
C ARG A 61 -0.13 15.29 -5.88
N LEU A 62 -1.13 16.17 -5.99
CA LEU A 62 -2.25 16.06 -6.92
C LEU A 62 -2.32 17.29 -7.83
N GLY A 63 -2.77 17.09 -9.05
CA GLY A 63 -3.17 18.19 -9.92
C GLY A 63 -4.31 19.01 -9.31
N THR A 64 -4.44 20.28 -9.74
CA THR A 64 -5.61 21.11 -9.41
C THR A 64 -6.79 20.87 -10.36
N ASP A 65 -6.73 19.74 -11.09
CA ASP A 65 -7.77 19.30 -12.00
C ASP A 65 -8.93 18.61 -11.28
N ARG A 66 -9.99 18.33 -12.03
CA ARG A 66 -11.21 17.65 -11.52
C ARG A 66 -10.90 16.29 -10.86
N TRP A 67 -9.89 15.59 -11.35
CA TRP A 67 -9.54 14.26 -10.85
C TRP A 67 -8.84 14.34 -9.49
N GLY A 68 -7.99 15.34 -9.31
CA GLY A 68 -7.42 15.65 -8.01
C GLY A 68 -8.47 16.02 -6.97
N GLU A 69 -9.49 16.82 -7.34
CA GLU A 69 -10.61 17.12 -6.44
C GLU A 69 -11.39 15.86 -6.05
N ARG A 70 -11.65 14.94 -6.99
CA ARG A 70 -12.36 13.68 -6.69
C ARG A 70 -11.58 12.76 -5.76
N LEU A 71 -10.25 12.74 -5.83
CA LEU A 71 -9.41 12.02 -4.88
C LEU A 71 -9.43 12.67 -3.49
N MET A 72 -9.38 14.00 -3.43
CA MET A 72 -9.53 14.73 -2.15
C MET A 72 -10.89 14.43 -1.50
N ASP A 73 -11.99 14.47 -2.27
CA ASP A 73 -13.33 14.10 -1.81
C ASP A 73 -13.42 12.65 -1.34
N LEU A 74 -12.74 11.72 -2.02
CA LEU A 74 -12.67 10.31 -1.60
C LEU A 74 -12.02 10.20 -0.21
N TRP A 75 -10.84 10.75 -0.05
CA TRP A 75 -10.11 10.67 1.22
C TRP A 75 -10.86 11.32 2.37
N GLN A 76 -11.52 12.46 2.15
CA GLN A 76 -12.35 13.10 3.16
C GLN A 76 -13.53 12.19 3.59
N ARG A 77 -14.22 11.54 2.64
CA ARG A 77 -15.31 10.59 2.95
C ARG A 77 -14.80 9.33 3.69
N GLU A 78 -13.56 8.93 3.46
CA GLU A 78 -12.94 7.77 4.09
C GLU A 78 -12.13 8.14 5.36
N ASN A 79 -12.23 9.38 5.83
CA ASN A 79 -11.53 9.90 7.01
C ASN A 79 -10.00 9.80 6.91
N VAL A 80 -9.43 9.93 5.72
CA VAL A 80 -8.00 10.08 5.50
C VAL A 80 -7.65 11.57 5.45
N GLY A 81 -6.71 12.01 6.30
CA GLY A 81 -6.28 13.40 6.37
C GLY A 81 -5.59 13.88 5.08
N THR A 82 -6.02 15.02 4.58
CA THR A 82 -5.58 15.57 3.27
C THR A 82 -4.82 16.88 3.37
N THR A 83 -4.63 17.44 4.56
CA THR A 83 -3.97 18.75 4.77
C THR A 83 -2.52 18.80 4.28
N THR A 84 -1.89 17.64 4.14
CA THR A 84 -0.51 17.44 3.67
C THR A 84 -0.41 17.15 2.18
N VAL A 85 -1.53 17.03 1.47
CA VAL A 85 -1.53 16.80 0.02
C VAL A 85 -1.21 18.10 -0.70
N LEU A 86 -0.07 18.11 -1.41
CA LEU A 86 0.35 19.27 -2.17
C LEU A 86 -0.41 19.36 -3.50
N ARG A 87 -0.78 20.59 -3.89
CA ARG A 87 -1.53 20.84 -5.13
C ARG A 87 -0.60 21.42 -6.20
N ASP A 88 -0.54 20.75 -7.35
CA ASP A 88 0.31 21.17 -8.48
C ASP A 88 -0.56 21.75 -9.60
N THR A 89 -0.36 23.03 -9.92
CA THR A 89 -1.09 23.72 -11.00
C THR A 89 -0.51 23.47 -12.39
N GLN A 90 0.65 22.80 -12.47
CA GLN A 90 1.39 22.61 -13.72
C GLN A 90 1.39 21.13 -14.19
N ALA A 91 0.84 20.22 -13.39
CA ALA A 91 0.84 18.80 -13.71
C ALA A 91 -0.54 18.16 -13.41
N PRO A 92 -0.99 17.23 -14.25
CA PRO A 92 -2.27 16.56 -14.04
C PRO A 92 -2.18 15.51 -12.92
N THR A 93 -3.34 15.16 -12.39
CA THR A 93 -3.49 13.95 -11.57
C THR A 93 -3.27 12.70 -12.42
N GLY A 94 -2.55 11.71 -11.90
CA GLY A 94 -2.32 10.43 -12.57
C GLY A 94 -3.61 9.64 -12.76
N MET A 95 -3.70 8.87 -13.84
CA MET A 95 -4.83 7.97 -14.11
C MET A 95 -4.36 6.69 -14.79
N TYR A 96 -5.19 5.66 -14.74
CA TYR A 96 -4.95 4.41 -15.45
C TYR A 96 -6.27 3.81 -15.95
N PHE A 97 -6.12 2.95 -16.96
CA PHE A 97 -7.22 2.23 -17.58
C PHE A 97 -6.99 0.73 -17.40
N VAL A 98 -8.05 0.02 -17.07
CA VAL A 98 -8.08 -1.44 -17.03
C VAL A 98 -9.01 -1.89 -18.14
N SER A 99 -8.48 -2.59 -19.12
CA SER A 99 -9.24 -3.26 -20.15
C SER A 99 -9.18 -4.78 -19.98
N HIS A 100 -10.17 -5.46 -20.51
CA HIS A 100 -10.33 -6.90 -20.37
C HIS A 100 -10.43 -7.55 -21.76
N ASP A 101 -9.68 -8.63 -21.96
CA ASP A 101 -9.81 -9.49 -23.13
C ASP A 101 -9.71 -10.97 -22.75
N ALA A 102 -9.61 -11.85 -23.76
CA ALA A 102 -9.49 -13.30 -23.54
C ALA A 102 -8.20 -13.71 -22.81
N GLN A 103 -7.20 -12.84 -22.74
CA GLN A 103 -5.89 -13.07 -22.12
C GLN A 103 -5.85 -12.53 -20.67
N GLY A 104 -6.86 -11.76 -20.24
CA GLY A 104 -6.99 -11.22 -18.90
C GLY A 104 -7.12 -9.70 -18.83
N HIS A 105 -6.51 -9.12 -17.77
CA HIS A 105 -6.55 -7.69 -17.52
C HIS A 105 -5.32 -6.98 -18.09
N HIS A 106 -5.54 -5.88 -18.81
CA HIS A 106 -4.49 -5.03 -19.35
C HIS A 106 -4.54 -3.64 -18.71
N PHE A 107 -3.41 -3.21 -18.15
CA PHE A 107 -3.26 -1.89 -17.52
C PHE A 107 -2.57 -0.92 -18.46
N SER A 108 -3.19 0.23 -18.71
CA SER A 108 -2.62 1.34 -19.45
C SER A 108 -2.54 2.57 -18.56
N TYR A 109 -1.36 3.15 -18.41
CA TYR A 109 -1.10 4.23 -17.46
C TYR A 109 -0.94 5.58 -18.17
N ALA A 110 -1.66 6.59 -17.71
CA ALA A 110 -1.48 8.01 -18.02
C ALA A 110 -0.95 8.74 -16.77
N ARG A 111 0.28 8.41 -16.36
CA ARG A 111 0.93 8.92 -15.12
C ARG A 111 2.28 9.57 -15.35
N ALA A 112 2.89 9.44 -16.53
CA ALA A 112 4.13 10.12 -16.85
C ALA A 112 3.92 11.64 -16.79
N GLY A 113 4.70 12.35 -15.97
CA GLY A 113 4.52 13.79 -15.75
C GLY A 113 3.33 14.16 -14.86
N SER A 114 2.70 13.19 -14.16
CA SER A 114 1.66 13.47 -13.16
C SER A 114 2.23 14.32 -12.01
N ALA A 115 1.35 14.98 -11.27
CA ALA A 115 1.72 15.77 -10.09
C ALA A 115 2.54 14.92 -9.09
N ALA A 116 2.12 13.67 -8.82
CA ALA A 116 2.86 12.79 -7.93
C ALA A 116 4.25 12.42 -8.47
N SER A 117 4.43 12.32 -9.79
CA SER A 117 5.75 12.08 -10.39
C SER A 117 6.73 13.25 -10.21
N ARG A 118 6.23 14.41 -9.78
CA ARG A 118 7.01 15.63 -9.49
C ARG A 118 7.30 15.83 -8.01
N MET A 119 6.96 14.86 -7.16
CA MET A 119 7.43 14.89 -5.77
C MET A 119 8.94 15.02 -5.73
N GLN A 120 9.45 15.85 -4.81
CA GLN A 120 10.88 16.16 -4.67
C GLN A 120 11.26 16.25 -3.19
N PRO A 121 12.52 16.00 -2.81
CA PRO A 121 12.94 15.99 -1.41
C PRO A 121 12.61 17.26 -0.63
N THR A 122 12.50 18.42 -1.30
CA THR A 122 12.08 19.68 -0.66
C THR A 122 10.63 19.68 -0.18
N ASP A 123 9.79 18.76 -0.66
CA ASP A 123 8.41 18.61 -0.18
C ASP A 123 8.38 18.16 1.28
N LEU A 124 9.46 17.53 1.75
CA LEU A 124 9.60 17.11 3.13
C LEU A 124 9.42 18.26 4.12
N ALA A 125 9.74 19.50 3.73
CA ALA A 125 9.49 20.68 4.56
C ALA A 125 8.00 20.85 4.94
N HIS A 126 7.08 20.34 4.12
CA HIS A 126 5.63 20.33 4.40
C HIS A 126 5.16 19.10 5.15
N TRP A 127 5.94 18.03 5.16
CA TRP A 127 5.55 16.71 5.65
C TRP A 127 6.22 16.28 6.96
N GLN A 128 7.33 16.91 7.30
CA GLN A 128 8.19 16.51 8.42
C GLN A 128 7.44 16.43 9.76
N ASP A 129 6.56 17.39 10.07
CA ASP A 129 5.82 17.42 11.33
C ASP A 129 4.74 16.33 11.36
N THR A 130 4.11 16.05 10.21
CA THR A 130 3.15 14.96 10.08
C THR A 130 3.82 13.60 10.24
N ILE A 131 4.99 13.40 9.63
CA ILE A 131 5.79 12.19 9.83
C ILE A 131 6.18 12.06 11.30
N ALA A 132 6.66 13.13 11.93
CA ALA A 132 7.09 13.11 13.33
C ALA A 132 5.94 12.81 14.29
N SER A 133 4.71 13.21 13.97
CA SER A 133 3.51 12.95 14.78
C SER A 133 2.84 11.61 14.50
N SER A 134 3.35 10.79 13.56
CA SER A 134 2.80 9.48 13.18
C SER A 134 3.53 8.34 13.86
N GLN A 135 2.82 7.23 14.15
CA GLN A 135 3.48 5.99 14.60
C GLN A 135 4.20 5.30 13.45
N TRP A 136 3.56 5.23 12.28
CA TRP A 136 4.08 4.57 11.09
C TRP A 136 4.13 5.51 9.88
N LEU A 137 5.23 5.45 9.13
CA LEU A 137 5.32 5.90 7.74
C LEU A 137 5.20 4.67 6.84
N HIS A 138 4.15 4.62 6.02
CA HIS A 138 3.92 3.54 5.05
C HIS A 138 4.24 4.00 3.63
N LEU A 139 5.00 3.18 2.92
CA LEU A 139 5.32 3.34 1.49
C LEU A 139 5.56 1.98 0.84
N SER A 140 5.72 1.98 -0.47
CA SER A 140 5.87 0.75 -1.25
C SER A 140 6.97 0.84 -2.30
N GLY A 141 7.26 -0.29 -2.95
CA GLY A 141 8.11 -0.33 -4.13
C GLY A 141 7.58 0.53 -5.28
N ILE A 142 6.25 0.71 -5.40
CA ILE A 142 5.68 1.66 -6.37
C ILE A 142 6.03 3.09 -6.00
N SER A 143 5.99 3.47 -4.71
CA SER A 143 6.40 4.82 -4.26
C SER A 143 7.83 5.16 -4.70
N LEU A 144 8.73 4.17 -4.69
CA LEU A 144 10.12 4.30 -5.16
C LEU A 144 10.23 4.32 -6.70
N ALA A 145 9.21 3.84 -7.41
CA ALA A 145 9.21 3.66 -8.86
C ALA A 145 8.50 4.78 -9.64
N ILE A 146 7.79 5.70 -8.96
CA ILE A 146 6.99 6.78 -9.59
C ILE A 146 7.85 7.64 -10.53
N SER A 147 8.99 8.11 -10.04
CA SER A 147 10.00 8.86 -10.78
C SER A 147 11.32 8.87 -10.01
N SER A 148 12.40 9.38 -10.58
CA SER A 148 13.68 9.50 -9.86
C SER A 148 13.56 10.46 -8.67
N SER A 149 12.92 11.63 -8.85
CA SER A 149 12.74 12.58 -7.76
C SER A 149 11.79 12.09 -6.67
N ALA A 150 10.74 11.34 -7.03
CA ALA A 150 9.87 10.70 -6.05
C ALA A 150 10.60 9.60 -5.25
N CYS A 151 11.49 8.84 -5.89
CA CYS A 151 12.37 7.87 -5.22
C CYS A 151 13.27 8.57 -4.18
N ASP A 152 13.92 9.65 -4.55
CA ASP A 152 14.76 10.44 -3.65
C ASP A 152 13.92 11.03 -2.50
N THR A 153 12.69 11.45 -2.78
CA THR A 153 11.74 11.97 -1.79
C THR A 153 11.32 10.86 -0.80
N ALA A 154 11.04 9.67 -1.30
CA ALA A 154 10.70 8.52 -0.46
C ALA A 154 11.85 8.16 0.49
N PHE A 155 13.10 8.13 0.01
CA PHE A 155 14.26 7.90 0.86
C PHE A 155 14.47 9.02 1.89
N ALA A 156 14.29 10.29 1.49
CA ALA A 156 14.36 11.40 2.43
C ALA A 156 13.29 11.30 3.54
N ALA A 157 12.07 10.89 3.19
CA ALA A 157 10.98 10.68 4.14
C ALA A 157 11.29 9.50 5.09
N MET A 158 11.79 8.36 4.59
CA MET A 158 12.20 7.22 5.41
C MET A 158 13.32 7.60 6.38
N GLN A 159 14.33 8.32 5.91
CA GLN A 159 15.44 8.77 6.77
C GLN A 159 14.94 9.75 7.84
N HIS A 160 14.05 10.68 7.47
CA HIS A 160 13.44 11.60 8.44
C HIS A 160 12.63 10.84 9.49
N ALA A 161 11.77 9.90 9.08
CA ALA A 161 10.97 9.06 9.97
C ALA A 161 11.85 8.38 11.04
N ARG A 162 12.93 7.74 10.63
CA ARG A 162 13.91 7.11 11.54
C ARG A 162 14.52 8.10 12.52
N ASN A 163 14.90 9.29 12.05
CA ASN A 163 15.53 10.32 12.89
C ASN A 163 14.57 10.87 13.97
N VAL A 164 13.26 10.84 13.73
CA VAL A 164 12.24 11.34 14.66
C VAL A 164 11.51 10.22 15.41
N GLY A 165 11.95 8.96 15.25
CA GLY A 165 11.37 7.80 15.94
C GLY A 165 10.00 7.40 15.41
N THR A 166 9.70 7.67 14.14
CA THR A 166 8.56 7.12 13.42
C THR A 166 9.00 5.83 12.74
N GLN A 167 8.24 4.76 12.96
CA GLN A 167 8.53 3.45 12.34
C GLN A 167 8.22 3.47 10.86
N VAL A 168 8.96 2.70 10.07
CA VAL A 168 8.81 2.64 8.61
C VAL A 168 8.30 1.27 8.20
N ALA A 169 7.17 1.22 7.49
CA ALA A 169 6.61 0.02 6.88
C ALA A 169 6.74 0.09 5.35
N LEU A 170 7.35 -0.92 4.77
CA LEU A 170 7.60 -1.01 3.33
C LEU A 170 6.87 -2.23 2.74
N ASP A 171 5.97 -2.01 1.78
CA ASP A 171 5.44 -3.09 0.92
C ASP A 171 6.36 -3.27 -0.30
N SER A 172 6.73 -4.51 -0.65
CA SER A 172 7.56 -4.78 -1.84
C SER A 172 6.92 -4.27 -3.13
N ASN A 173 5.65 -4.54 -3.30
CA ASN A 173 4.76 -4.12 -4.39
C ASN A 173 5.49 -3.80 -5.70
N LEU A 174 6.21 -4.82 -6.22
CA LEU A 174 7.06 -4.71 -7.39
C LEU A 174 6.24 -4.55 -8.67
N ARG A 175 6.61 -3.56 -9.47
CA ARG A 175 6.02 -3.35 -10.80
C ARG A 175 7.12 -3.10 -11.83
N LEU A 176 7.61 -4.17 -12.48
CA LEU A 176 8.69 -4.08 -13.49
C LEU A 176 8.31 -3.28 -14.73
N SER A 177 7.04 -2.96 -14.94
CA SER A 177 6.60 -2.00 -15.95
C SER A 177 7.02 -0.55 -15.68
N LEU A 178 7.38 -0.22 -14.42
CA LEU A 178 7.77 1.14 -14.02
C LEU A 178 9.28 1.36 -14.05
N TRP A 179 10.07 0.32 -13.87
CA TRP A 179 11.53 0.42 -13.78
C TRP A 179 12.25 -0.90 -14.14
N PRO A 180 13.52 -0.83 -14.57
CA PRO A 180 14.32 -2.03 -14.79
C PRO A 180 14.57 -2.79 -13.49
N LEU A 181 14.63 -4.13 -13.57
CA LEU A 181 14.85 -5.02 -12.43
C LEU A 181 16.10 -4.63 -11.60
N ALA A 182 17.21 -4.32 -12.25
CA ALA A 182 18.45 -3.94 -11.55
C ALA A 182 18.26 -2.68 -10.68
N ARG A 183 17.49 -1.69 -11.14
CA ARG A 183 17.16 -0.51 -10.34
C ARG A 183 16.21 -0.87 -9.20
N ALA A 184 15.19 -1.69 -9.46
CA ALA A 184 14.27 -2.17 -8.44
C ALA A 184 15.02 -2.91 -7.32
N GLN A 185 15.93 -3.82 -7.67
CA GLN A 185 16.79 -4.55 -6.72
C GLN A 185 17.60 -3.61 -5.83
N ALA A 186 18.26 -2.60 -6.43
CA ALA A 186 19.09 -1.66 -5.67
C ALA A 186 18.22 -0.80 -4.71
N CYS A 187 17.13 -0.23 -5.21
CA CYS A 187 16.27 0.67 -4.43
C CYS A 187 15.51 -0.09 -3.33
N ILE A 188 14.88 -1.23 -3.63
CA ILE A 188 14.12 -2.00 -2.63
C ILE A 188 15.06 -2.55 -1.57
N ARG A 189 16.23 -3.08 -1.93
CA ARG A 189 17.22 -3.52 -0.94
C ARG A 189 17.66 -2.39 0.00
N HIS A 190 17.87 -1.19 -0.53
CA HIS A 190 18.20 -0.03 0.31
C HIS A 190 17.04 0.39 1.20
N ALA A 191 15.80 0.35 0.69
CA ALA A 191 14.60 0.65 1.45
C ALA A 191 14.38 -0.37 2.59
N VAL A 192 14.64 -1.66 2.36
CA VAL A 192 14.57 -2.71 3.40
C VAL A 192 15.55 -2.40 4.55
N ALA A 193 16.73 -1.86 4.28
CA ALA A 193 17.67 -1.45 5.32
C ALA A 193 17.20 -0.25 6.17
N LEU A 194 16.19 0.47 5.69
CA LEU A 194 15.60 1.63 6.36
C LEU A 194 14.22 1.34 7.00
N CYS A 195 13.62 0.18 6.75
CA CYS A 195 12.30 -0.15 7.29
C CYS A 195 12.38 -0.96 8.60
N ASP A 196 11.36 -0.80 9.43
CA ASP A 196 11.14 -1.58 10.64
C ASP A 196 10.27 -2.80 10.36
N LEU A 197 9.29 -2.65 9.44
CA LEU A 197 8.39 -3.70 9.00
C LEU A 197 8.45 -3.83 7.48
N PHE A 198 8.78 -5.03 6.98
CA PHE A 198 8.78 -5.35 5.56
C PHE A 198 7.62 -6.30 5.22
N LEU A 199 6.85 -5.93 4.18
CA LEU A 199 5.62 -6.62 3.76
C LEU A 199 5.78 -7.17 2.32
N PRO A 200 6.68 -8.15 2.09
CA PRO A 200 6.86 -8.70 0.75
C PRO A 200 5.73 -9.64 0.34
N SER A 201 5.55 -9.82 -0.99
CA SER A 201 4.91 -11.00 -1.53
C SER A 201 5.96 -12.04 -1.98
N LEU A 202 5.57 -13.30 -2.01
CA LEU A 202 6.45 -14.38 -2.50
C LEU A 202 6.87 -14.13 -3.95
N GLU A 203 5.91 -13.70 -4.78
CA GLU A 203 6.13 -13.43 -6.21
C GLU A 203 7.12 -12.29 -6.45
N ASP A 204 6.93 -11.16 -5.74
CA ASP A 204 7.82 -10.00 -5.86
C ASP A 204 9.25 -10.36 -5.47
N MET A 205 9.40 -11.09 -4.36
CA MET A 205 10.73 -11.46 -3.87
C MET A 205 11.40 -12.51 -4.73
N THR A 206 10.63 -13.42 -5.31
CA THR A 206 11.16 -14.35 -6.31
C THR A 206 11.72 -13.60 -7.51
N ALA A 207 11.00 -12.60 -8.02
CA ALA A 207 11.48 -11.76 -9.12
C ALA A 207 12.69 -10.91 -8.75
N LEU A 208 12.72 -10.37 -7.52
CA LEU A 208 13.81 -9.50 -7.04
C LEU A 208 15.09 -10.25 -6.68
N THR A 209 14.99 -11.46 -6.10
CA THR A 209 16.11 -12.15 -5.47
C THR A 209 16.42 -13.53 -6.06
N GLY A 210 15.44 -14.13 -6.78
CA GLY A 210 15.49 -15.53 -7.21
C GLY A 210 15.13 -16.52 -6.11
N LEU A 211 14.84 -16.08 -4.87
CA LEU A 211 14.44 -16.94 -3.76
C LEU A 211 12.97 -17.36 -3.95
N THR A 212 12.70 -18.65 -3.78
CA THR A 212 11.35 -19.23 -3.98
C THR A 212 10.73 -19.76 -2.71
N GLN A 213 11.48 -19.78 -1.59
CA GLN A 213 10.97 -20.24 -0.30
C GLN A 213 10.76 -19.06 0.64
N ALA A 214 9.58 -19.00 1.25
CA ALA A 214 9.23 -17.91 2.17
C ALA A 214 10.22 -17.79 3.35
N GLN A 215 10.74 -18.90 3.84
CA GLN A 215 11.74 -18.91 4.91
C GLN A 215 13.04 -18.20 4.50
N ASP A 216 13.55 -18.49 3.29
CA ASP A 216 14.77 -17.88 2.77
C ASP A 216 14.58 -16.37 2.54
N ILE A 217 13.37 -15.96 2.13
CA ILE A 217 13.01 -14.54 1.97
C ILE A 217 13.00 -13.82 3.33
N ILE A 218 12.50 -14.45 4.39
CA ILE A 218 12.59 -13.90 5.75
C ILE A 218 14.06 -13.72 6.16
N ASP A 219 14.88 -14.75 5.96
CA ASP A 219 16.31 -14.67 6.29
C ASP A 219 17.01 -13.56 5.52
N TRP A 220 16.73 -13.46 4.22
CA TRP A 220 17.21 -12.38 3.39
C TRP A 220 16.76 -11.01 3.92
N SER A 221 15.50 -10.85 4.28
CA SER A 221 14.94 -9.59 4.75
C SER A 221 15.57 -9.11 6.06
N HIS A 222 15.72 -10.01 7.04
CA HIS A 222 16.40 -9.71 8.31
C HIS A 222 17.88 -9.40 8.09
N ALA A 223 18.56 -10.16 7.22
CA ALA A 223 19.98 -9.91 6.88
C ALA A 223 20.19 -8.54 6.21
N HIS A 224 19.14 -7.96 5.60
CA HIS A 224 19.17 -6.63 4.98
C HIS A 224 18.61 -5.51 5.86
N GLY A 225 18.20 -5.82 7.11
CA GLY A 225 17.90 -4.80 8.12
C GLY A 225 16.45 -4.70 8.58
N ALA A 226 15.51 -5.42 7.96
CA ALA A 226 14.11 -5.40 8.43
C ALA A 226 13.99 -6.06 9.81
N ALA A 227 13.43 -5.36 10.80
CA ALA A 227 13.24 -5.89 12.14
C ALA A 227 12.08 -6.90 12.20
N GLN A 228 11.00 -6.62 11.49
CA GLN A 228 9.83 -7.48 11.33
C GLN A 228 9.56 -7.74 9.86
N VAL A 229 9.06 -8.94 9.53
CA VAL A 229 8.77 -9.34 8.15
C VAL A 229 7.44 -10.10 8.13
N VAL A 230 6.54 -9.74 7.22
CA VAL A 230 5.30 -10.50 6.99
C VAL A 230 5.18 -10.76 5.49
N ILE A 231 5.46 -12.00 5.08
CA ILE A 231 5.35 -12.43 3.68
C ILE A 231 3.91 -12.81 3.38
N LYS A 232 3.35 -12.16 2.39
CA LYS A 232 2.01 -12.47 1.86
C LYS A 232 2.10 -13.67 0.94
N LEU A 233 1.26 -14.69 1.20
CA LEU A 233 1.23 -15.97 0.47
C LEU A 233 -0.10 -16.19 -0.26
N GLY A 234 -0.82 -15.11 -0.57
CA GLY A 234 -2.12 -15.17 -1.24
C GLY A 234 -3.16 -15.91 -0.41
N ALA A 235 -3.81 -16.92 -0.99
CA ALA A 235 -4.84 -17.70 -0.32
C ALA A 235 -4.31 -18.52 0.87
N ASP A 236 -3.01 -18.84 0.90
CA ASP A 236 -2.38 -19.58 2.00
C ASP A 236 -2.17 -18.73 3.25
N GLY A 237 -2.43 -17.41 3.15
CA GLY A 237 -2.29 -16.45 4.25
C GLY A 237 -0.95 -15.77 4.30
N ALA A 238 -0.21 -15.85 5.40
CA ALA A 238 1.05 -15.18 5.59
C ALA A 238 2.03 -15.95 6.47
N LEU A 239 3.33 -15.70 6.27
CA LEU A 239 4.39 -16.11 7.17
C LEU A 239 4.98 -14.86 7.82
N ALA A 240 4.84 -14.74 9.13
CA ALA A 240 5.31 -13.59 9.89
C ALA A 240 6.55 -13.92 10.73
N SER A 241 7.44 -12.94 10.90
CA SER A 241 8.64 -13.04 11.72
C SER A 241 8.92 -11.72 12.46
N ASP A 242 9.22 -11.82 13.76
CA ASP A 242 9.65 -10.69 14.60
C ASP A 242 11.18 -10.64 14.80
N GLY A 243 11.94 -11.43 14.03
CA GLY A 243 13.39 -11.58 14.16
C GLY A 243 13.81 -12.68 15.14
N THR A 244 12.93 -13.13 16.03
CA THR A 244 13.18 -14.20 17.00
C THR A 244 12.30 -15.43 16.75
N GLN A 245 11.04 -15.22 16.43
CA GLN A 245 10.05 -16.25 16.15
C GLN A 245 9.51 -16.10 14.73
N ARG A 246 9.06 -17.24 14.17
CA ARG A 246 8.33 -17.28 12.90
C ARG A 246 7.04 -18.07 13.09
N ARG A 247 5.95 -17.54 12.55
CA ARG A 247 4.65 -18.19 12.61
C ARG A 247 3.94 -18.10 11.26
N SER A 248 3.41 -19.23 10.81
CA SER A 248 2.45 -19.25 9.73
C SER A 248 1.09 -18.81 10.27
N VAL A 249 0.47 -17.85 9.60
CA VAL A 249 -0.87 -17.37 9.91
C VAL A 249 -1.75 -17.73 8.71
N PRO A 250 -2.68 -18.69 8.84
CA PRO A 250 -3.45 -19.19 7.72
C PRO A 250 -4.35 -18.11 7.11
N GLY A 251 -4.60 -18.24 5.81
CA GLY A 251 -5.58 -17.39 5.12
C GLY A 251 -7.02 -17.79 5.48
N CYS A 252 -7.97 -16.93 5.11
CA CYS A 252 -9.38 -17.22 5.24
C CYS A 252 -9.92 -17.74 3.91
N ALA A 253 -10.59 -18.89 3.92
CA ALA A 253 -11.19 -19.47 2.72
C ALA A 253 -12.41 -18.64 2.26
N VAL A 254 -12.32 -18.07 1.07
CA VAL A 254 -13.38 -17.25 0.46
C VAL A 254 -13.45 -17.50 -1.04
N HIS A 255 -14.57 -17.13 -1.66
CA HIS A 255 -14.66 -17.10 -3.12
C HIS A 255 -14.12 -15.79 -3.67
N ALA A 256 -12.89 -15.80 -4.17
CA ALA A 256 -12.27 -14.63 -4.76
C ALA A 256 -12.88 -14.28 -6.13
N ARG A 257 -13.13 -12.99 -6.37
CA ARG A 257 -13.62 -12.42 -7.63
C ARG A 257 -12.58 -11.54 -8.29
N ASP A 258 -11.91 -10.70 -7.48
CA ASP A 258 -10.90 -9.76 -7.95
C ASP A 258 -9.87 -9.53 -6.83
N ALA A 259 -8.61 -9.81 -7.11
CA ALA A 259 -7.52 -9.66 -6.13
C ALA A 259 -6.87 -8.26 -6.15
N THR A 260 -7.41 -7.32 -6.95
CA THR A 260 -6.89 -5.95 -7.04
C THR A 260 -6.92 -5.26 -5.68
N GLY A 261 -5.77 -4.78 -5.23
CA GLY A 261 -5.63 -4.09 -3.94
C GLY A 261 -5.67 -4.99 -2.69
N ALA A 262 -5.69 -6.32 -2.83
CA ALA A 262 -5.69 -7.23 -1.67
C ALA A 262 -4.42 -7.06 -0.80
N GLY A 263 -3.26 -6.89 -1.42
CA GLY A 263 -2.01 -6.59 -0.71
C GLY A 263 -2.05 -5.25 0.03
N ASP A 264 -2.64 -4.23 -0.59
CA ASP A 264 -2.82 -2.91 0.00
C ASP A 264 -3.79 -2.97 1.18
N CYS A 265 -4.91 -3.72 1.03
CA CYS A 265 -5.86 -4.01 2.09
C CYS A 265 -5.18 -4.68 3.28
N PHE A 266 -4.37 -5.69 3.01
CA PHE A 266 -3.57 -6.39 4.02
C PHE A 266 -2.65 -5.40 4.77
N ALA A 267 -1.85 -4.63 4.04
CA ALA A 267 -0.88 -3.69 4.62
C ALA A 267 -1.57 -2.64 5.51
N GLY A 268 -2.64 -2.00 5.03
CA GLY A 268 -3.37 -0.99 5.79
C GLY A 268 -4.00 -1.56 7.07
N ASN A 269 -4.63 -2.74 6.99
CA ASN A 269 -5.24 -3.39 8.15
C ASN A 269 -4.20 -3.89 9.16
N LEU A 270 -3.07 -4.44 8.70
CA LEU A 270 -1.97 -4.83 9.57
C LEU A 270 -1.45 -3.65 10.39
N LEU A 271 -1.16 -2.54 9.71
CA LEU A 271 -0.64 -1.33 10.35
C LEU A 271 -1.65 -0.73 11.33
N ALA A 272 -2.95 -0.73 11.02
CA ALA A 272 -3.99 -0.27 11.92
C ALA A 272 -4.03 -1.08 13.23
N GLN A 273 -3.86 -2.41 13.15
CA GLN A 273 -3.81 -3.26 14.34
C GLN A 273 -2.52 -3.05 15.14
N LEU A 274 -1.36 -2.96 14.47
CA LEU A 274 -0.08 -2.68 15.15
C LEU A 274 -0.09 -1.32 15.84
N SER A 275 -0.74 -0.31 15.27
CA SER A 275 -0.91 1.01 15.89
C SER A 275 -1.83 0.99 17.12
N SER A 276 -2.64 -0.04 17.29
CA SER A 276 -3.54 -0.28 18.42
C SER A 276 -2.96 -1.27 19.43
N ASP A 277 -1.63 -1.40 19.50
CA ASP A 277 -0.88 -2.26 20.42
C ASP A 277 -1.16 -3.78 20.30
N HIS A 278 -1.75 -4.23 19.17
CA HIS A 278 -1.85 -5.66 18.89
C HIS A 278 -0.47 -6.23 18.53
N ASN A 279 -0.21 -7.47 18.95
CA ASN A 279 1.01 -8.16 18.55
C ASN A 279 0.99 -8.52 17.06
N LEU A 280 2.17 -8.79 16.50
CA LEU A 280 2.36 -9.09 15.08
C LEU A 280 1.47 -10.22 14.56
N TRP A 281 1.23 -11.26 15.38
CA TRP A 281 0.49 -12.46 14.98
C TRP A 281 -1.01 -12.18 14.85
N ASP A 282 -1.60 -11.52 15.84
CA ASP A 282 -3.01 -11.15 15.85
C ASP A 282 -3.28 -10.09 14.77
N ALA A 283 -2.38 -9.13 14.62
CA ALA A 283 -2.44 -8.13 13.55
C ALA A 283 -2.39 -8.78 12.15
N THR A 284 -1.54 -9.82 11.97
CA THR A 284 -1.45 -10.57 10.71
C THR A 284 -2.73 -11.37 10.45
N ALA A 285 -3.32 -11.99 11.48
CA ALA A 285 -4.57 -12.73 11.33
C ALA A 285 -5.73 -11.80 10.94
N TYR A 286 -5.81 -10.62 11.55
CA TYR A 286 -6.78 -9.58 11.18
C TYR A 286 -6.59 -9.12 9.73
N ALA A 287 -5.35 -8.86 9.32
CA ALA A 287 -5.03 -8.44 7.97
C ALA A 287 -5.36 -9.50 6.90
N ASN A 288 -5.13 -10.80 7.19
CA ASN A 288 -5.56 -11.90 6.33
C ASN A 288 -7.09 -11.92 6.14
N ALA A 289 -7.84 -11.76 7.23
CA ALA A 289 -9.31 -11.73 7.17
C ALA A 289 -9.81 -10.52 6.37
N ALA A 290 -9.20 -9.35 6.55
CA ALA A 290 -9.55 -8.15 5.79
C ALA A 290 -9.25 -8.32 4.29
N ALA A 291 -8.08 -8.86 3.93
CA ALA A 291 -7.71 -9.13 2.54
C ALA A 291 -8.65 -10.17 1.91
N ALA A 292 -9.02 -11.22 2.64
CA ALA A 292 -9.98 -12.22 2.17
C ALA A 292 -11.37 -11.60 1.88
N LEU A 293 -11.83 -10.66 2.68
CA LEU A 293 -13.08 -9.94 2.40
C LEU A 293 -12.95 -9.05 1.16
N SER A 294 -11.83 -8.35 0.98
CA SER A 294 -11.64 -7.43 -0.14
C SER A 294 -11.68 -8.11 -1.49
N VAL A 295 -11.16 -9.34 -1.61
CA VAL A 295 -11.13 -10.08 -2.89
C VAL A 295 -12.51 -10.60 -3.34
N GLN A 296 -13.55 -10.47 -2.55
CA GLN A 296 -14.90 -10.89 -2.91
C GLN A 296 -15.67 -9.84 -3.74
N GLY A 297 -15.17 -8.61 -3.80
CA GLY A 297 -15.70 -7.52 -4.62
C GLY A 297 -14.84 -7.22 -5.84
N ILE A 298 -15.20 -6.19 -6.61
CA ILE A 298 -14.46 -5.72 -7.79
C ILE A 298 -13.87 -4.34 -7.50
N GLY A 299 -12.61 -4.14 -7.91
CA GLY A 299 -11.85 -2.90 -7.78
C GLY A 299 -11.07 -2.80 -6.47
N ALA A 300 -10.18 -1.81 -6.39
CA ALA A 300 -9.22 -1.70 -5.30
C ALA A 300 -9.77 -1.03 -4.01
N VAL A 301 -10.73 -0.12 -4.12
CA VAL A 301 -11.25 0.68 -2.99
C VAL A 301 -12.64 0.25 -2.55
N SER A 302 -13.53 0.00 -3.52
CA SER A 302 -14.94 -0.33 -3.23
C SER A 302 -15.10 -1.51 -2.25
N PRO A 303 -14.41 -2.66 -2.45
CA PRO A 303 -14.59 -3.85 -1.64
C PRO A 303 -13.79 -3.85 -0.32
N LEU A 304 -12.98 -2.83 -0.03
CA LEU A 304 -12.25 -2.75 1.23
C LEU A 304 -13.20 -2.86 2.42
N PRO A 305 -13.00 -3.81 3.34
CA PRO A 305 -13.93 -4.04 4.45
C PRO A 305 -13.84 -2.94 5.50
N ARG A 306 -14.90 -2.80 6.28
CA ARG A 306 -14.90 -2.05 7.54
C ARG A 306 -14.61 -3.00 8.70
N ARG A 307 -14.17 -2.44 9.82
CA ARG A 307 -13.74 -3.17 11.02
C ARG A 307 -14.73 -4.26 11.46
N ASP A 308 -16.01 -3.94 11.52
CA ASP A 308 -17.03 -4.87 12.02
C ASP A 308 -17.13 -6.12 11.14
N ALA A 309 -17.05 -5.97 9.81
CA ALA A 309 -17.07 -7.11 8.90
C ALA A 309 -15.86 -8.04 9.07
N VAL A 310 -14.68 -7.47 9.38
CA VAL A 310 -13.46 -8.27 9.65
C VAL A 310 -13.61 -9.04 10.96
N LEU A 311 -14.09 -8.39 12.02
CA LEU A 311 -14.33 -9.02 13.32
C LEU A 311 -15.37 -10.14 13.22
N ASP A 312 -16.45 -9.94 12.45
CA ASP A 312 -17.47 -10.96 12.21
C ASP A 312 -16.91 -12.19 11.50
N LEU A 313 -15.98 -12.01 10.54
CA LEU A 313 -15.32 -13.14 9.86
C LEU A 313 -14.42 -13.91 10.82
N LEU A 314 -13.63 -13.24 11.63
CA LEU A 314 -12.73 -13.85 12.60
C LEU A 314 -13.51 -14.63 13.66
N ASN A 315 -14.63 -14.09 14.16
CA ASN A 315 -15.46 -14.76 15.16
C ASN A 315 -16.13 -16.04 14.61
N LYS A 316 -16.52 -16.06 13.34
CA LYS A 316 -17.07 -17.27 12.69
C LYS A 316 -16.03 -18.37 12.51
N GLY A 317 -14.77 -18.02 12.25
CA GLY A 317 -13.67 -18.98 12.08
C GLY A 317 -13.21 -19.64 13.37
N THR A 318 -13.47 -19.03 14.54
CA THR A 318 -13.15 -19.60 15.86
C THR A 318 -14.17 -20.66 16.34
N HIS A 319 -15.28 -20.83 15.65
CA HIS A 319 -16.36 -21.77 16.01
C HIS A 319 -16.52 -22.93 15.01
N ALA A 320 -15.64 -23.05 14.02
CA ALA A 320 -15.59 -24.14 13.04
C ALA A 320 -14.36 -25.03 13.26
#